data_255c9f382d19f829878d8d14fff62884
#
_entry.id   255c9f382d19f829878d8d14fff62884
#
_cell.length_a   1.000
_cell.length_b   1.000
_cell.length_c   1.000
_cell.angle_alpha   90.00
_cell.angle_beta   90.00
_cell.angle_gamma   90.00
#
_symmetry.space_group_name_H-M   'P 1'
#
loop_
_entity.id
_entity.type
_entity.pdbx_description
1 polymer ?
#
loop_
_entity_poly.entity_id
_entity_poly.type
_entity_poly.pdbx_seq_one_letter_code
_entity_poly.pdbx_strand_id
1 'polypeptide(L)'
;MANWTEIENKLSEILDDDYYRSKYAINMPRQKAKDCVQRAQGSALPAYSGEITVVELKHPGRPGFPTRLMRGFDTTRSDLRYGGWWIDYELFDRFRRATSNLPAAIRVEKIQAFMRARSAVSHDWSNMAGIAELNLPVGARTPALIGKAHHQALVTNQKDPGYVPNVFLMGGDLQFYLCVHDKGWIRDVSAAAA
;
A
#
# COMPACT_ATOMS: atom_id res chain seq x y z
N MET A 1 15.47 -14.75 1.99
CA MET A 1 14.63 -14.24 3.09
C MET A 1 15.06 -12.81 3.40
N ALA A 2 14.11 -11.91 3.65
CA ALA A 2 14.44 -10.53 4.01
C ALA A 2 15.21 -10.49 5.33
N ASN A 3 16.31 -9.72 5.36
CA ASN A 3 17.03 -9.47 6.60
C ASN A 3 16.33 -8.33 7.36
N TRP A 4 15.39 -8.68 8.22
CA TRP A 4 14.59 -7.70 8.95
C TRP A 4 15.39 -6.76 9.85
N THR A 5 16.48 -7.24 10.42
CA THR A 5 17.39 -6.40 11.22
C THR A 5 18.07 -5.32 10.38
N GLU A 6 18.50 -5.66 9.17
CA GLU A 6 19.07 -4.69 8.23
C GLU A 6 18.04 -3.67 7.75
N ILE A 7 16.82 -4.12 7.49
CA ILE A 7 15.69 -3.25 7.12
C ILE A 7 15.39 -2.27 8.26
N GLU A 8 15.31 -2.75 9.50
CA GLU A 8 15.09 -1.91 10.70
C GLU A 8 16.18 -0.86 10.86
N ASN A 9 17.46 -1.26 10.71
CA ASN A 9 18.58 -0.33 10.82
C ASN A 9 18.53 0.76 9.74
N LYS A 10 18.36 0.41 8.47
CA LYS A 10 18.22 1.38 7.36
C LYS A 10 17.05 2.33 7.57
N LEU A 11 15.92 1.80 8.02
CA LEU A 11 14.74 2.62 8.32
C LEU A 11 14.98 3.56 9.49
N SER A 12 15.68 3.09 10.53
CA SER A 12 16.06 3.91 11.68
C SER A 12 16.97 5.07 11.28
N GLU A 13 17.95 4.83 10.40
CA GLU A 13 18.84 5.87 9.86
C GLU A 13 18.05 6.96 9.12
N ILE A 14 17.08 6.57 8.27
CA ILE A 14 16.23 7.54 7.58
C ILE A 14 15.38 8.34 8.58
N LEU A 15 14.76 7.68 9.54
CA LEU A 15 13.88 8.30 10.52
C LEU A 15 14.63 9.21 11.54
N ASP A 16 15.95 9.08 11.64
CA ASP A 16 16.80 9.93 12.49
C ASP A 16 17.13 11.30 11.83
N ASP A 17 16.82 11.47 10.55
CA ASP A 17 16.94 12.76 9.85
C ASP A 17 16.03 13.84 10.49
N ASP A 18 16.54 15.06 10.61
CA ASP A 18 15.85 16.19 11.23
C ASP A 18 14.47 16.48 10.63
N TYR A 19 14.28 16.21 9.34
CA TYR A 19 12.97 16.35 8.70
C TYR A 19 11.91 15.46 9.37
N TYR A 20 12.23 14.19 9.62
CA TYR A 20 11.28 13.25 10.23
C TYR A 20 11.13 13.48 11.72
N ARG A 21 12.22 13.76 12.41
CA ARG A 21 12.21 14.07 13.84
C ARG A 21 11.35 15.27 14.13
N SER A 22 11.50 16.33 13.35
CA SER A 22 10.73 17.57 13.51
C SER A 22 9.27 17.40 13.06
N LYS A 23 9.06 16.92 11.83
CA LYS A 23 7.71 16.88 11.23
C LYS A 23 6.78 15.89 11.93
N TYR A 24 7.30 14.74 12.36
CA TYR A 24 6.50 13.65 12.95
C TYR A 24 6.76 13.45 14.45
N ALA A 25 7.49 14.36 15.08
CA ALA A 25 7.86 14.30 16.50
C ALA A 25 8.52 12.95 16.88
N ILE A 26 9.43 12.45 16.03
CA ILE A 26 10.09 11.16 16.24
C ILE A 26 11.27 11.35 17.20
N ASN A 27 11.04 11.04 18.47
CA ASN A 27 12.07 11.12 19.50
C ASN A 27 12.93 9.85 19.61
N MET A 28 12.40 8.71 19.16
CA MET A 28 13.05 7.40 19.20
C MET A 28 13.01 6.73 17.82
N PRO A 29 13.89 7.13 16.87
CA PRO A 29 13.87 6.62 15.49
C PRO A 29 13.95 5.10 15.41
N ARG A 30 14.79 4.48 16.22
CA ARG A 30 14.96 3.02 16.26
C ARG A 30 13.69 2.29 16.71
N GLN A 31 13.03 2.79 17.75
CA GLN A 31 11.75 2.20 18.18
C GLN A 31 10.66 2.37 17.12
N LYS A 32 10.62 3.56 16.48
CA LYS A 32 9.67 3.82 15.39
C LYS A 32 9.92 2.91 14.19
N ALA A 33 11.18 2.66 13.83
CA ALA A 33 11.55 1.71 12.77
C ALA A 33 11.09 0.29 13.11
N LYS A 34 11.35 -0.17 14.32
CA LYS A 34 10.90 -1.47 14.82
C LYS A 34 9.39 -1.62 14.76
N ASP A 35 8.64 -0.63 15.24
CA ASP A 35 7.17 -0.64 15.21
C ASP A 35 6.63 -0.69 13.77
N CYS A 36 7.28 0.03 12.85
CA CYS A 36 6.93 0.03 11.43
C CYS A 36 7.15 -1.36 10.82
N VAL A 37 8.32 -1.95 11.05
CA VAL A 37 8.66 -3.29 10.55
C VAL A 37 7.71 -4.34 11.12
N GLN A 38 7.41 -4.30 12.41
CA GLN A 38 6.48 -5.23 13.05
C GLN A 38 5.06 -5.12 12.47
N ARG A 39 4.57 -3.91 12.21
CA ARG A 39 3.26 -3.71 11.56
C ARG A 39 3.25 -4.21 10.12
N ALA A 40 4.31 -3.95 9.37
CA ALA A 40 4.44 -4.47 8.02
C ALA A 40 4.46 -6.00 8.02
N GLN A 41 5.18 -6.61 8.93
CA GLN A 41 5.23 -8.06 9.13
C GLN A 41 3.87 -8.64 9.55
N GLY A 42 3.23 -8.06 10.57
CA GLY A 42 1.98 -8.58 11.15
C GLY A 42 0.79 -8.49 10.20
N SER A 43 0.77 -7.49 9.31
CA SER A 43 -0.34 -7.32 8.37
C SER A 43 -0.14 -8.04 7.04
N ALA A 44 1.07 -8.52 6.72
CA ALA A 44 1.34 -8.93 5.36
C ALA A 44 2.60 -9.77 5.13
N LEU A 45 3.10 -10.49 6.10
CA LEU A 45 4.25 -11.37 5.85
C LEU A 45 4.03 -12.39 4.74
N PRO A 46 2.81 -12.91 4.56
CA PRO A 46 2.50 -13.64 3.34
C PRO A 46 2.44 -12.76 2.10
N ALA A 47 2.37 -11.43 2.25
CA ALA A 47 2.18 -10.51 1.13
C ALA A 47 3.47 -10.17 0.36
N TYR A 48 4.66 -10.48 0.89
CA TYR A 48 5.91 -10.26 0.17
C TYR A 48 6.52 -11.56 -0.34
N SER A 49 6.64 -11.66 -1.65
CA SER A 49 7.48 -12.69 -2.28
C SER A 49 8.85 -12.07 -2.59
N GLY A 50 9.88 -12.44 -1.87
CA GLY A 50 11.24 -12.06 -2.23
C GLY A 50 11.86 -10.98 -1.35
N GLU A 51 12.66 -10.11 -1.97
CA GLU A 51 13.44 -9.10 -1.27
C GLU A 51 12.61 -7.87 -0.92
N ILE A 52 12.79 -7.38 0.32
CA ILE A 52 12.22 -6.12 0.77
C ILE A 52 13.32 -5.08 0.81
N THR A 53 13.04 -3.91 0.24
CA THR A 53 13.96 -2.78 0.20
C THR A 53 13.38 -1.60 0.97
N VAL A 54 14.24 -0.92 1.73
CA VAL A 54 13.90 0.38 2.35
C VAL A 54 14.27 1.49 1.38
N VAL A 55 13.33 2.37 1.11
CA VAL A 55 13.54 3.55 0.28
C VAL A 55 12.94 4.80 0.92
N GLU A 56 13.42 5.94 0.49
CA GLU A 56 12.78 7.21 0.78
C GLU A 56 12.09 7.70 -0.49
N LEU A 57 10.76 7.76 -0.46
CA LEU A 57 9.97 8.45 -1.48
C LEU A 57 10.02 9.94 -1.21
N LYS A 58 10.24 10.76 -2.25
CA LYS A 58 10.34 12.22 -2.14
C LYS A 58 9.83 12.93 -3.39
N HIS A 59 9.39 14.16 -3.23
CA HIS A 59 9.01 15.01 -4.36
C HIS A 59 9.98 16.21 -4.46
N PRO A 60 10.60 16.48 -5.62
CA PRO A 60 10.49 15.74 -6.87
C PRO A 60 11.01 14.31 -6.74
N GLY A 61 10.33 13.40 -7.44
CA GLY A 61 10.64 11.97 -7.40
C GLY A 61 12.01 11.66 -8.02
N ARG A 62 12.57 10.53 -7.64
CA ARG A 62 13.67 9.90 -8.38
C ARG A 62 13.09 9.05 -9.52
N PRO A 63 13.80 8.91 -10.65
CA PRO A 63 13.39 7.92 -11.65
C PRO A 63 13.14 6.55 -11.02
N GLY A 64 12.01 5.95 -11.36
CA GLY A 64 11.61 4.64 -10.85
C GLY A 64 10.91 4.64 -9.47
N PHE A 65 10.73 5.81 -8.83
CA PHE A 65 9.98 5.91 -7.58
C PHE A 65 8.78 6.86 -7.72
N PRO A 66 7.56 6.39 -7.39
CA PRO A 66 6.36 7.18 -7.56
C PRO A 66 6.26 8.29 -6.52
N THR A 67 5.65 9.41 -6.92
CA THR A 67 5.21 10.48 -6.01
C THR A 67 3.72 10.41 -5.73
N ARG A 68 3.00 9.52 -6.43
CA ARG A 68 1.58 9.26 -6.28
C ARG A 68 1.36 7.76 -6.08
N LEU A 69 0.54 7.43 -5.11
CA LEU A 69 0.23 6.04 -4.75
C LEU A 69 -1.29 5.87 -4.64
N MET A 70 -1.76 4.65 -4.85
CA MET A 70 -3.18 4.30 -4.75
C MET A 70 -3.39 3.20 -3.72
N ARG A 71 -4.56 3.23 -3.08
CA ARG A 71 -4.97 2.23 -2.11
C ARG A 71 -6.45 1.94 -2.23
N GLY A 72 -6.83 0.67 -2.27
CA GLY A 72 -8.20 0.23 -1.99
C GLY A 72 -8.40 0.07 -0.48
N PHE A 73 -9.57 0.44 0.02
CA PHE A 73 -9.89 0.30 1.44
C PHE A 73 -11.37 -0.08 1.66
N ASP A 74 -11.65 -0.54 2.86
CA ASP A 74 -13.01 -0.86 3.29
C ASP A 74 -13.75 0.41 3.71
N THR A 75 -14.84 0.74 3.02
CA THR A 75 -15.62 1.94 3.30
C THR A 75 -16.42 1.88 4.60
N THR A 76 -16.64 0.69 5.15
CA THR A 76 -17.24 0.53 6.48
C THR A 76 -16.29 0.96 7.60
N ARG A 77 -15.00 1.08 7.27
CA ARG A 77 -13.91 1.49 8.16
C ARG A 77 -13.09 2.59 7.50
N SER A 78 -13.61 3.81 7.52
CA SER A 78 -13.03 4.97 6.82
C SER A 78 -11.60 5.33 7.26
N ASP A 79 -11.20 4.96 8.48
CA ASP A 79 -9.81 5.10 8.97
C ASP A 79 -8.81 4.27 8.15
N LEU A 80 -9.24 3.18 7.53
CA LEU A 80 -8.37 2.31 6.72
C LEU A 80 -7.82 2.99 5.47
N ARG A 81 -8.42 4.09 5.00
CA ARG A 81 -7.85 4.90 3.91
C ARG A 81 -6.45 5.42 4.22
N TYR A 82 -6.13 5.59 5.50
CA TYR A 82 -4.83 6.05 5.99
C TYR A 82 -3.85 4.91 6.30
N GLY A 83 -4.13 3.68 5.89
CA GLY A 83 -3.27 2.54 6.14
C GLY A 83 -1.92 2.62 5.43
N GLY A 84 -0.98 1.74 5.82
CA GLY A 84 0.39 1.76 5.31
C GLY A 84 0.59 1.21 3.90
N TRP A 85 -0.30 0.35 3.39
CA TRP A 85 -0.11 -0.37 2.13
C TRP A 85 -0.66 0.37 0.91
N TRP A 86 0.18 0.50 -0.13
CA TRP A 86 -0.11 1.28 -1.35
C TRP A 86 0.45 0.58 -2.59
N ILE A 87 -0.14 0.87 -3.76
CA ILE A 87 0.38 0.50 -5.08
C ILE A 87 0.74 1.75 -5.87
N ASP A 88 1.53 1.57 -6.94
CA ASP A 88 1.89 2.66 -7.83
C ASP A 88 0.65 3.22 -8.56
N TYR A 89 0.55 4.56 -8.59
CA TYR A 89 -0.47 5.27 -9.34
C TYR A 89 -0.44 4.99 -10.85
N GLU A 90 0.74 4.88 -11.45
CA GLU A 90 0.84 4.64 -12.90
C GLU A 90 0.24 3.29 -13.30
N LEU A 91 0.42 2.27 -12.46
CA LEU A 91 -0.19 0.97 -12.65
C LEU A 91 -1.72 1.08 -12.62
N PHE A 92 -2.25 1.81 -11.65
CA PHE A 92 -3.68 2.07 -11.52
C PHE A 92 -4.23 2.86 -12.71
N ASP A 93 -3.54 3.95 -13.12
CA ASP A 93 -3.98 4.84 -14.20
C ASP A 93 -4.00 4.13 -15.56
N ARG A 94 -3.03 3.26 -15.82
CA ARG A 94 -3.06 2.42 -17.04
C ARG A 94 -4.31 1.53 -17.09
N PHE A 95 -4.65 0.90 -15.96
CA PHE A 95 -5.86 0.07 -15.88
C PHE A 95 -7.14 0.92 -16.02
N ARG A 96 -7.20 2.07 -15.34
CA ARG A 96 -8.30 3.02 -15.42
C ARG A 96 -8.57 3.46 -16.87
N ARG A 97 -7.52 3.82 -17.61
CA ARG A 97 -7.64 4.21 -19.02
C ARG A 97 -8.11 3.04 -19.89
N ALA A 98 -7.60 1.84 -19.65
CA ALA A 98 -8.01 0.66 -20.40
C ALA A 98 -9.49 0.28 -20.19
N THR A 99 -10.10 0.72 -19.10
CA THR A 99 -11.51 0.44 -18.77
C THR A 99 -12.44 1.65 -18.95
N SER A 100 -11.92 2.78 -19.44
CA SER A 100 -12.66 4.05 -19.53
C SER A 100 -13.91 4.01 -20.42
N ASN A 101 -13.94 3.11 -21.39
CA ASN A 101 -15.06 2.90 -22.31
C ASN A 101 -16.17 1.98 -21.75
N LEU A 102 -15.97 1.40 -20.57
CA LEU A 102 -16.97 0.55 -19.94
C LEU A 102 -18.05 1.38 -19.23
N PRO A 103 -19.28 0.86 -19.12
CA PRO A 103 -20.32 1.46 -18.28
C PRO A 103 -19.82 1.66 -16.84
N ALA A 104 -20.23 2.77 -16.20
CA ALA A 104 -19.70 3.17 -14.90
C ALA A 104 -19.78 2.07 -13.83
N ALA A 105 -20.89 1.34 -13.73
CA ALA A 105 -21.05 0.25 -12.78
C ALA A 105 -20.03 -0.88 -13.01
N ILE A 106 -19.83 -1.28 -14.26
CA ILE A 106 -18.86 -2.33 -14.62
C ILE A 106 -17.43 -1.84 -14.36
N ARG A 107 -17.15 -0.57 -14.66
CA ARG A 107 -15.83 0.02 -14.40
C ARG A 107 -15.49 0.01 -12.92
N VAL A 108 -16.42 0.39 -12.05
CA VAL A 108 -16.24 0.32 -10.59
C VAL A 108 -15.89 -1.08 -10.13
N GLU A 109 -16.66 -2.09 -10.55
CA GLU A 109 -16.40 -3.50 -10.23
C GLU A 109 -15.03 -3.95 -10.71
N LYS A 110 -14.64 -3.60 -11.94
CA LYS A 110 -13.32 -3.95 -12.49
C LYS A 110 -12.18 -3.27 -11.74
N ILE A 111 -12.35 -2.02 -11.32
CA ILE A 111 -11.35 -1.31 -10.52
C ILE A 111 -11.19 -1.98 -9.13
N GLN A 112 -12.28 -2.34 -8.48
CA GLN A 112 -12.23 -3.05 -7.20
C GLN A 112 -11.51 -4.40 -7.33
N ALA A 113 -11.87 -5.18 -8.36
CA ALA A 113 -11.23 -6.46 -8.64
C ALA A 113 -9.73 -6.29 -8.96
N PHE A 114 -9.36 -5.27 -9.73
CA PHE A 114 -7.98 -4.92 -10.02
C PHE A 114 -7.19 -4.58 -8.75
N MET A 115 -7.71 -3.66 -7.93
CA MET A 115 -7.06 -3.27 -6.68
C MET A 115 -6.86 -4.46 -5.77
N ARG A 116 -7.85 -5.34 -5.67
CA ARG A 116 -7.78 -6.57 -4.88
C ARG A 116 -6.69 -7.51 -5.39
N ALA A 117 -6.70 -7.81 -6.68
CA ALA A 117 -5.76 -8.74 -7.29
C ALA A 117 -4.31 -8.27 -7.17
N ARG A 118 -4.07 -6.98 -7.41
CA ARG A 118 -2.73 -6.37 -7.38
C ARG A 118 -2.17 -6.19 -5.99
N SER A 119 -3.04 -5.88 -5.03
CA SER A 119 -2.66 -5.76 -3.62
C SER A 119 -2.69 -7.10 -2.87
N ALA A 120 -3.11 -8.18 -3.52
CA ALA A 120 -3.31 -9.50 -2.91
C ALA A 120 -4.13 -9.42 -1.61
N VAL A 121 -5.23 -8.65 -1.62
CA VAL A 121 -6.12 -8.46 -0.47
C VAL A 121 -7.31 -9.37 -0.59
N SER A 122 -7.42 -10.32 0.31
CA SER A 122 -8.51 -11.29 0.38
C SER A 122 -9.89 -10.60 0.58
N HIS A 123 -10.96 -11.25 0.14
CA HIS A 123 -12.33 -10.71 0.22
C HIS A 123 -12.81 -10.51 1.65
N ASP A 124 -12.40 -11.35 2.57
CA ASP A 124 -12.73 -11.29 3.99
C ASP A 124 -11.93 -10.22 4.77
N TRP A 125 -10.91 -9.62 4.14
CA TRP A 125 -10.12 -8.54 4.75
C TRP A 125 -10.64 -7.15 4.41
N SER A 126 -11.25 -6.97 3.25
CA SER A 126 -11.72 -5.67 2.79
C SER A 126 -12.73 -5.80 1.65
N ASN A 127 -13.75 -4.95 1.65
CA ASN A 127 -14.66 -4.84 0.51
C ASN A 127 -14.05 -4.10 -0.68
N MET A 128 -12.94 -3.39 -0.51
CA MET A 128 -12.24 -2.57 -1.53
C MET A 128 -13.17 -1.56 -2.22
N ALA A 129 -14.25 -1.14 -1.54
CA ALA A 129 -15.24 -0.23 -2.12
C ALA A 129 -14.75 1.22 -2.18
N GLY A 130 -13.80 1.59 -1.32
CA GLY A 130 -13.15 2.89 -1.34
C GLY A 130 -11.80 2.85 -2.05
N ILE A 131 -11.46 3.96 -2.69
CA ILE A 131 -10.13 4.19 -3.28
C ILE A 131 -9.59 5.48 -2.71
N ALA A 132 -8.36 5.42 -2.21
CA ALA A 132 -7.61 6.58 -1.74
C ALA A 132 -6.39 6.81 -2.63
N GLU A 133 -6.09 8.07 -2.90
CA GLU A 133 -4.88 8.53 -3.55
C GLU A 133 -4.02 9.27 -2.53
N LEU A 134 -2.76 8.90 -2.45
CA LEU A 134 -1.73 9.67 -1.78
C LEU A 134 -0.92 10.42 -2.83
N ASN A 135 -0.77 11.73 -2.66
CA ASN A 135 0.06 12.57 -3.51
C ASN A 135 1.07 13.31 -2.64
N LEU A 136 2.36 13.01 -2.83
CA LEU A 136 3.43 13.70 -2.11
C LEU A 136 3.54 15.15 -2.62
N PRO A 137 3.35 16.16 -1.77
CA PRO A 137 3.60 17.55 -2.17
C PRO A 137 5.09 17.82 -2.39
N VAL A 138 5.40 18.89 -3.10
CA VAL A 138 6.80 19.32 -3.32
C VAL A 138 7.51 19.50 -1.98
N GLY A 139 8.71 18.95 -1.88
CA GLY A 139 9.51 18.93 -0.66
C GLY A 139 9.10 17.84 0.36
N ALA A 140 8.01 17.12 0.13
CA ALA A 140 7.63 16.03 1.01
C ALA A 140 8.54 14.80 0.84
N ARG A 141 8.76 14.09 1.95
CA ARG A 141 9.54 12.87 2.05
C ARG A 141 8.81 11.86 2.91
N THR A 142 8.87 10.58 2.57
CA THR A 142 8.33 9.48 3.39
C THR A 142 9.14 8.21 3.21
N PRO A 143 9.54 7.51 4.27
CA PRO A 143 10.19 6.23 4.17
C PRO A 143 9.15 5.15 3.87
N ALA A 144 9.51 4.24 2.98
CA ALA A 144 8.69 3.12 2.58
C ALA A 144 9.49 1.81 2.57
N LEU A 145 8.84 0.72 2.94
CA LEU A 145 9.27 -0.62 2.61
C LEU A 145 8.66 -1.00 1.27
N ILE A 146 9.49 -1.45 0.33
CA ILE A 146 9.02 -1.88 -1.00
C ILE A 146 9.27 -3.36 -1.17
N GLY A 147 8.27 -4.09 -1.64
CA GLY A 147 8.39 -5.50 -1.99
C GLY A 147 7.27 -5.92 -2.94
N LYS A 148 7.40 -7.11 -3.51
CA LYS A 148 6.34 -7.68 -4.33
C LYS A 148 5.29 -8.35 -3.46
N ALA A 149 4.01 -8.06 -3.73
CA ALA A 149 2.91 -8.77 -3.10
C ALA A 149 3.01 -10.28 -3.34
N HIS A 150 2.87 -11.05 -2.28
CA HIS A 150 2.77 -12.51 -2.39
C HIS A 150 1.35 -12.90 -2.83
N HIS A 151 1.20 -14.08 -3.44
CA HIS A 151 -0.13 -14.63 -3.68
C HIS A 151 -0.88 -14.88 -2.36
N GLN A 152 -2.17 -14.63 -2.35
CA GLN A 152 -3.06 -14.84 -1.21
C GLN A 152 -4.29 -15.62 -1.61
N ALA A 153 -4.84 -16.43 -0.71
CA ALA A 153 -6.14 -17.03 -0.92
C ALA A 153 -7.19 -15.94 -1.21
N LEU A 154 -8.11 -16.21 -2.13
CA LEU A 154 -9.19 -15.29 -2.47
C LEU A 154 -10.05 -14.96 -1.24
N VAL A 155 -10.31 -15.97 -0.41
CA VAL A 155 -10.91 -15.87 0.91
C VAL A 155 -10.06 -16.68 1.89
N THR A 156 -9.65 -16.11 3.01
CA THR A 156 -8.79 -16.79 3.99
C THR A 156 -9.59 -17.56 5.03
N ASN A 157 -10.80 -17.12 5.33
CA ASN A 157 -11.68 -17.79 6.28
C ASN A 157 -12.39 -18.99 5.64
N GLN A 158 -11.97 -20.20 5.96
CA GLN A 158 -12.55 -21.44 5.44
C GLN A 158 -14.04 -21.66 5.80
N LYS A 159 -14.55 -20.91 6.78
CA LYS A 159 -15.97 -20.94 7.18
C LYS A 159 -16.82 -19.92 6.40
N ASP A 160 -16.19 -19.07 5.60
CA ASP A 160 -16.90 -18.10 4.78
C ASP A 160 -17.62 -18.81 3.64
N PRO A 161 -18.92 -18.49 3.35
CA PRO A 161 -19.65 -19.06 2.23
C PRO A 161 -18.99 -18.85 0.87
N GLY A 162 -18.17 -17.81 0.73
CA GLY A 162 -17.40 -17.53 -0.47
C GLY A 162 -16.05 -18.24 -0.56
N TYR A 163 -15.72 -19.09 0.43
CA TYR A 163 -14.44 -19.82 0.40
C TYR A 163 -14.41 -20.85 -0.73
N VAL A 164 -13.42 -20.71 -1.58
CA VAL A 164 -13.12 -21.68 -2.65
C VAL A 164 -11.68 -22.14 -2.47
N PRO A 165 -11.45 -23.43 -2.22
CA PRO A 165 -10.11 -23.96 -2.03
C PRO A 165 -9.26 -23.81 -3.32
N ASN A 166 -7.98 -23.53 -3.15
CA ASN A 166 -7.01 -23.41 -4.26
C ASN A 166 -7.27 -22.25 -5.24
N VAL A 167 -8.08 -21.27 -4.88
CA VAL A 167 -8.22 -20.02 -5.62
C VAL A 167 -7.40 -18.92 -4.94
N PHE A 168 -6.46 -18.35 -5.69
CA PHE A 168 -5.50 -17.38 -5.19
C PHE A 168 -5.50 -16.08 -6.00
N LEU A 169 -5.32 -14.98 -5.29
CA LEU A 169 -4.95 -13.69 -5.87
C LEU A 169 -3.45 -13.72 -6.16
N MET A 170 -3.07 -13.46 -7.39
CA MET A 170 -1.68 -13.68 -7.85
C MET A 170 -0.65 -12.76 -7.20
N GLY A 171 -1.04 -11.53 -6.84
CA GLY A 171 -0.08 -10.55 -6.35
C GLY A 171 0.97 -10.20 -7.41
N GLY A 172 2.23 -10.11 -7.00
CA GLY A 172 3.39 -9.94 -7.90
C GLY A 172 3.76 -8.51 -8.23
N ASP A 173 2.87 -7.55 -8.01
CA ASP A 173 3.18 -6.13 -8.20
C ASP A 173 3.89 -5.53 -6.99
N LEU A 174 4.62 -4.44 -7.23
CA LEU A 174 5.28 -3.71 -6.17
C LEU A 174 4.25 -3.06 -5.25
N GLN A 175 4.43 -3.30 -3.97
CA GLN A 175 3.71 -2.64 -2.90
C GLN A 175 4.65 -1.76 -2.09
N PHE A 176 4.10 -0.67 -1.59
CA PHE A 176 4.78 0.31 -0.76
C PHE A 176 4.12 0.32 0.61
N TYR A 177 4.87 -0.01 1.65
CA TYR A 177 4.40 0.17 3.02
C TYR A 177 4.99 1.47 3.58
N LEU A 178 4.14 2.49 3.77
CA LEU A 178 4.57 3.78 4.28
C LEU A 178 4.67 3.75 5.81
N CYS A 179 5.86 4.02 6.33
CA CYS A 179 6.14 3.97 7.75
C CYS A 179 5.62 5.20 8.51
N VAL A 180 5.72 6.33 7.88
CA VAL A 180 5.13 7.61 8.33
C VAL A 180 4.65 8.38 7.12
N HIS A 181 3.50 9.01 7.21
CA HIS A 181 2.97 9.89 6.19
C HIS A 181 1.96 10.87 6.78
N ASP A 182 1.76 11.98 6.11
CA ASP A 182 0.77 12.97 6.50
C ASP A 182 -0.60 12.60 5.92
N LYS A 183 -1.62 12.58 6.76
CA LYS A 183 -2.99 12.30 6.32
C LYS A 183 -3.51 13.35 5.33
N GLY A 184 -3.00 14.57 5.40
CA GLY A 184 -3.34 15.64 4.45
C GLY A 184 -2.87 15.39 3.02
N TRP A 185 -2.00 14.41 2.78
CA TRP A 185 -1.59 14.00 1.43
C TRP A 185 -2.56 13.03 0.78
N ILE A 186 -3.55 12.56 1.54
CA ILE A 186 -4.47 11.50 1.13
C ILE A 186 -5.84 12.08 0.87
N ARG A 187 -6.39 11.75 -0.30
CA ARG A 187 -7.76 12.08 -0.67
C ARG A 187 -8.51 10.85 -1.14
N ASP A 188 -9.82 10.86 -0.94
CA ASP A 188 -10.68 9.84 -1.51
C ASP A 188 -10.87 10.12 -3.00
N VAL A 189 -10.81 9.07 -3.81
CA VAL A 189 -11.08 9.11 -5.24
C VAL A 189 -12.32 8.25 -5.48
N SER A 190 -13.36 8.85 -6.07
CA SER A 190 -14.53 8.07 -6.46
C SER A 190 -14.13 7.02 -7.51
N ALA A 191 -14.45 5.76 -7.26
CA ALA A 191 -14.24 4.70 -8.24
C ALA A 191 -15.00 4.95 -9.57
N ALA A 192 -16.04 5.76 -9.54
CA ALA A 192 -16.77 6.18 -10.74
C ALA A 192 -16.06 7.32 -11.48
N ALA A 193 -15.30 8.16 -10.78
CA ALA A 193 -14.52 9.27 -11.34
C ALA A 193 -13.05 8.90 -11.59
N ALA A 194 -12.66 7.73 -11.14
CA ALA A 194 -11.30 7.20 -11.29
C ALA A 194 -11.04 6.67 -12.72
#